data_e706765ad7ae1a7a7934938768955bef
#
_entry.id   e706765ad7ae1a7a7934938768955bef
#
_cell.length_a   1.000
_cell.length_b   1.000
_cell.length_c   1.000
_cell.angle_alpha   90.00
_cell.angle_beta   90.00
_cell.angle_gamma   90.00
#
_symmetry.space_group_name_H-M   'P 1'
#
loop_
_entity.id
_entity.type
_entity.pdbx_description
1 polymer ?
#
loop_
_entity_poly.entity_id
_entity_poly.type
_entity_poly.pdbx_seq_one_letter_code
_entity_poly.pdbx_strand_id
1 'polypeptide(L)'
;HEENDISFLFTGNIGKPLNLGVEMDYLNSVGHYANTAGKLYRGSVWGSYNGAHYSMHASFGWSQLSSFDNGGLQDVEDLSSSLNPQDLPTRLNAMTAYRYLSGYLHNQYAITKEREYTDSIEVVEEGKRFYRDTIKIEHIPLMTFSHIFETNNSNRRYIEKTANQSFYDTTYYDPLRTNDTTDVLTIRNTIAVT
;
A
#
# COMPACT_ATOMS: atom_id res chain seq x y z
N HIS A 1 -18.04 -12.97 17.33
CA HIS A 1 -17.00 -12.70 16.32
C HIS A 1 -15.98 -11.78 16.97
N GLU A 2 -14.75 -12.22 17.07
CA GLU A 2 -13.64 -11.37 17.50
C GLU A 2 -12.93 -10.85 16.25
N GLU A 3 -13.13 -9.58 15.96
CA GLU A 3 -12.47 -8.87 14.90
C GLU A 3 -11.79 -7.64 15.51
N ASN A 4 -10.52 -7.44 15.20
CA ASN A 4 -9.76 -6.28 15.60
C ASN A 4 -9.28 -5.56 14.34
N ASP A 5 -9.62 -4.28 14.23
CA ASP A 5 -9.17 -3.39 13.18
C ASP A 5 -8.54 -2.16 13.83
N ILE A 6 -7.25 -1.95 13.55
CA ILE A 6 -6.47 -0.83 14.11
C ILE A 6 -5.77 -0.14 12.95
N SER A 7 -6.06 1.15 12.80
CA SER A 7 -5.42 2.00 11.80
C SER A 7 -4.72 3.17 12.45
N PHE A 8 -3.54 3.49 11.96
CA PHE A 8 -2.76 4.64 12.37
C PHE A 8 -2.30 5.42 11.14
N LEU A 9 -2.51 6.73 11.15
CA LEU A 9 -2.04 7.65 10.13
C LEU A 9 -1.42 8.86 10.79
N PHE A 10 -0.20 9.18 10.40
CA PHE A 10 0.47 10.42 10.76
C PHE A 10 1.03 11.10 9.51
N THR A 11 0.81 12.40 9.39
CA THR A 11 1.42 13.23 8.34
C THR A 11 1.80 14.57 8.91
N GLY A 12 2.90 15.11 8.42
CA GLY A 12 3.42 16.40 8.89
C GLY A 12 4.24 17.13 7.83
N ASN A 13 4.21 18.45 7.91
CA ASN A 13 5.05 19.31 7.09
C ASN A 13 6.24 19.82 7.90
N ILE A 14 7.43 19.72 7.32
CA ILE A 14 8.66 20.30 7.86
C ILE A 14 9.02 21.53 7.01
N GLY A 15 8.58 22.68 7.47
CA GLY A 15 8.62 23.90 6.69
C GLY A 15 7.65 23.85 5.49
N LYS A 16 7.89 24.69 4.47
CA LYS A 16 7.05 24.74 3.26
C LYS A 16 7.32 23.61 2.26
N PRO A 17 8.60 23.16 2.05
CA PRO A 17 8.90 22.28 0.94
C PRO A 17 8.78 20.81 1.25
N LEU A 18 8.83 20.37 2.51
CA LEU A 18 8.92 18.95 2.88
C LEU A 18 7.66 18.48 3.60
N ASN A 19 7.06 17.42 3.08
CA ASN A 19 5.98 16.66 3.72
C ASN A 19 6.44 15.22 3.95
N LEU A 20 6.09 14.66 5.10
CA LEU A 20 6.35 13.27 5.47
C LEU A 20 5.09 12.63 6.03
N GLY A 21 4.92 11.35 5.80
CA GLY A 21 3.80 10.60 6.35
C GLY A 21 4.14 9.14 6.58
N VAL A 22 3.39 8.54 7.48
CA VAL A 22 3.41 7.12 7.82
C VAL A 22 2.00 6.63 8.07
N GLU A 23 1.70 5.45 7.57
CA GLU A 23 0.44 4.74 7.75
C GLU A 23 0.72 3.30 8.18
N MET A 24 -0.10 2.79 9.08
CA MET A 24 -0.04 1.39 9.53
C MET A 24 -1.45 0.89 9.77
N ASP A 25 -1.75 -0.30 9.27
CA ASP A 25 -3.01 -0.99 9.49
C ASP A 25 -2.77 -2.40 9.99
N TYR A 26 -3.59 -2.82 10.91
CA TYR A 26 -3.66 -4.16 11.43
C TYR A 26 -5.10 -4.62 11.46
N LEU A 27 -5.40 -5.72 10.75
CA LEU A 27 -6.67 -6.41 10.80
C LEU A 27 -6.45 -7.84 11.25
N ASN A 28 -7.25 -8.29 12.21
CA ASN A 28 -7.29 -9.68 12.62
C ASN A 28 -8.75 -10.11 12.78
N SER A 29 -9.12 -11.18 12.08
CA SER A 29 -10.45 -11.80 12.16
C SER A 29 -10.28 -13.30 12.44
N VAL A 30 -10.99 -13.80 13.42
CA VAL A 30 -11.01 -15.25 13.75
C VAL A 30 -11.80 -16.04 12.71
N GLY A 31 -12.72 -15.36 12.00
CA GLY A 31 -13.64 -15.99 11.07
C GLY A 31 -14.85 -16.59 11.77
N HIS A 32 -15.83 -17.03 10.99
CA HIS A 32 -17.06 -17.62 11.52
C HIS A 32 -16.97 -19.13 11.68
N TYR A 33 -16.30 -19.79 10.75
CA TYR A 33 -16.07 -21.25 10.76
C TYR A 33 -14.63 -21.57 11.11
N ALA A 34 -14.37 -22.83 11.45
CA ALA A 34 -13.01 -23.35 11.59
C ALA A 34 -12.19 -23.07 10.34
N ASN A 35 -10.92 -22.72 10.51
CA ASN A 35 -9.97 -22.45 9.43
C ASN A 35 -10.42 -21.35 8.44
N THR A 36 -11.09 -20.27 8.93
CA THR A 36 -11.44 -19.08 8.12
C THR A 36 -10.85 -17.79 8.69
N ALA A 37 -9.88 -17.89 9.60
CA ALA A 37 -9.19 -16.73 10.16
C ALA A 37 -8.40 -15.96 9.10
N GLY A 38 -8.31 -14.66 9.29
CA GLY A 38 -7.53 -13.77 8.44
C GLY A 38 -6.73 -12.75 9.24
N LYS A 39 -5.52 -12.42 8.78
CA LYS A 39 -4.68 -11.37 9.37
C LYS A 39 -4.05 -10.53 8.27
N LEU A 40 -4.16 -9.22 8.43
CA LEU A 40 -3.50 -8.26 7.56
C LEU A 40 -2.62 -7.34 8.41
N TYR A 41 -1.39 -7.19 7.98
CA TYR A 41 -0.48 -6.13 8.40
C TYR A 41 -0.13 -5.32 7.17
N ARG A 42 -0.34 -4.02 7.22
CA ARG A 42 0.02 -3.11 6.14
C ARG A 42 0.68 -1.88 6.73
N GLY A 43 1.67 -1.36 6.05
CA GLY A 43 2.27 -0.09 6.41
C GLY A 43 2.87 0.58 5.20
N SER A 44 2.95 1.91 5.28
CA SER A 44 3.63 2.72 4.30
C SER A 44 4.30 3.92 4.94
N VAL A 45 5.40 4.35 4.35
CA VAL A 45 6.04 5.62 4.63
C VAL A 45 6.20 6.37 3.32
N TRP A 46 5.97 7.67 3.33
CA TRP A 46 6.15 8.51 2.15
C TRP A 46 6.69 9.87 2.52
N GLY A 47 7.29 10.49 1.53
CA GLY A 47 7.74 11.86 1.64
C GLY A 47 7.69 12.57 0.31
N SER A 48 7.47 13.87 0.35
CA SER A 48 7.56 14.72 -0.82
C SER A 48 8.33 15.99 -0.48
N TYR A 49 9.19 16.37 -1.39
CA TYR A 49 9.90 17.64 -1.36
C TYR A 49 9.53 18.45 -2.59
N ASN A 50 9.19 19.71 -2.41
CA ASN A 50 8.81 20.61 -3.48
C ASN A 50 9.57 21.95 -3.34
N GLY A 51 10.68 22.06 -4.07
CA GLY A 51 11.52 23.26 -4.15
C GLY A 51 11.33 23.99 -5.48
N ALA A 52 12.05 25.11 -5.66
CA ALA A 52 11.95 25.98 -6.85
C ALA A 52 12.40 25.26 -8.15
N HIS A 53 13.42 24.43 -8.08
CA HIS A 53 14.02 23.76 -9.24
C HIS A 53 13.96 22.24 -9.18
N TYR A 54 13.68 21.70 -8.00
CA TYR A 54 13.70 20.27 -7.76
C TYR A 54 12.49 19.85 -6.95
N SER A 55 11.81 18.81 -7.40
CA SER A 55 10.78 18.14 -6.64
C SER A 55 11.04 16.64 -6.59
N MET A 56 10.64 16.04 -5.50
CA MET A 56 10.79 14.62 -5.25
C MET A 56 9.56 14.08 -4.55
N HIS A 57 9.12 12.91 -4.94
CA HIS A 57 8.15 12.13 -4.19
C HIS A 57 8.69 10.70 -4.04
N ALA A 58 8.74 10.21 -2.81
CA ALA A 58 9.18 8.86 -2.50
C ALA A 58 8.18 8.17 -1.60
N SER A 59 7.95 6.88 -1.83
CA SER A 59 7.15 6.06 -0.94
C SER A 59 7.70 4.65 -0.87
N PHE A 60 7.53 4.04 0.30
CA PHE A 60 7.82 2.63 0.54
C PHE A 60 6.63 2.02 1.27
N GLY A 61 6.12 0.90 0.73
CA GLY A 61 4.98 0.19 1.29
C GLY A 61 5.30 -1.28 1.50
N TRP A 62 4.72 -1.85 2.54
CA TRP A 62 4.73 -3.28 2.78
C TRP A 62 3.36 -3.77 3.21
N SER A 63 3.02 -4.99 2.83
CA SER A 63 1.85 -5.66 3.37
C SER A 63 2.10 -7.16 3.53
N GLN A 64 1.47 -7.73 4.52
CA GLN A 64 1.44 -9.17 4.75
C GLN A 64 0.01 -9.57 5.07
N LEU A 65 -0.57 -10.37 4.21
CA LEU A 65 -1.89 -10.98 4.38
C LEU A 65 -1.72 -12.47 4.61
N SER A 66 -2.38 -12.99 5.62
CA SER A 66 -2.54 -14.44 5.83
C SER A 66 -4.02 -14.75 5.92
N SER A 67 -4.48 -15.65 5.06
CA SER A 67 -5.86 -16.12 5.01
C SER A 67 -5.87 -17.63 5.16
N PHE A 68 -6.68 -18.13 6.06
CA PHE A 68 -6.93 -19.56 6.19
C PHE A 68 -8.08 -19.96 5.29
N ASP A 69 -7.91 -21.11 4.65
CA ASP A 69 -8.85 -21.66 3.68
C ASP A 69 -9.34 -23.01 4.19
N ASN A 70 -10.64 -23.14 4.40
CA ASN A 70 -11.24 -24.33 4.94
C ASN A 70 -11.86 -25.27 3.88
N GLY A 71 -11.95 -24.83 2.61
CA GLY A 71 -12.53 -25.62 1.52
C GLY A 71 -14.02 -25.89 1.64
N GLY A 72 -14.70 -25.27 2.60
CA GLY A 72 -16.10 -25.52 2.95
C GLY A 72 -16.27 -26.61 4.01
N LEU A 73 -17.51 -26.87 4.38
CA LEU A 73 -17.85 -27.93 5.32
C LEU A 73 -17.69 -29.31 4.69
N GLN A 74 -17.32 -30.28 5.51
CA GLN A 74 -17.16 -31.66 5.06
C GLN A 74 -18.50 -32.28 4.69
N ASP A 75 -19.56 -31.99 5.48
CA ASP A 75 -20.92 -32.37 5.22
C ASP A 75 -21.87 -31.17 5.32
N VAL A 76 -22.81 -31.04 4.37
CA VAL A 76 -23.82 -29.96 4.36
C VAL A 76 -24.85 -30.15 5.47
N GLU A 77 -25.08 -31.38 5.91
CA GLU A 77 -26.00 -31.67 7.01
C GLU A 77 -25.54 -31.08 8.35
N ASP A 78 -24.22 -30.85 8.50
CA ASP A 78 -23.62 -30.20 9.67
C ASP A 78 -24.14 -28.76 9.89
N LEU A 79 -24.64 -28.10 8.86
CA LEU A 79 -25.27 -26.76 8.98
C LEU A 79 -26.54 -26.76 9.84
N SER A 80 -27.24 -27.87 9.92
CA SER A 80 -28.42 -28.05 10.74
C SER A 80 -28.11 -28.53 12.16
N SER A 81 -26.84 -28.81 12.45
CA SER A 81 -26.40 -29.25 13.77
C SER A 81 -26.42 -28.10 14.78
N SER A 82 -26.56 -28.44 16.05
CA SER A 82 -26.46 -27.48 17.16
C SER A 82 -25.00 -27.17 17.58
N LEU A 83 -24.03 -27.61 16.80
CA LEU A 83 -22.61 -27.39 17.08
C LEU A 83 -22.20 -25.93 16.83
N ASN A 84 -21.19 -25.48 17.54
CA ASN A 84 -20.57 -24.21 17.28
C ASN A 84 -19.95 -24.24 15.86
N PRO A 85 -20.14 -23.21 15.01
CA PRO A 85 -19.54 -23.14 13.68
C PRO A 85 -18.01 -23.34 13.65
N GLN A 86 -17.30 -23.02 14.74
CA GLN A 86 -15.86 -23.24 14.86
C GLN A 86 -15.48 -24.73 15.10
N ASP A 87 -16.42 -25.55 15.52
CA ASP A 87 -16.22 -26.97 15.78
C ASP A 87 -16.63 -27.86 14.61
N LEU A 88 -17.22 -27.26 13.56
CA LEU A 88 -17.68 -28.00 12.39
C LEU A 88 -16.48 -28.51 11.56
N PRO A 89 -16.51 -29.78 11.10
CA PRO A 89 -15.42 -30.33 10.30
C PRO A 89 -15.36 -29.65 8.93
N THR A 90 -14.15 -29.31 8.52
CA THR A 90 -13.88 -28.61 7.25
C THR A 90 -13.08 -29.48 6.30
N ARG A 91 -13.23 -29.24 4.99
CA ARG A 91 -12.60 -30.05 3.93
C ARG A 91 -11.11 -29.82 3.81
N LEU A 92 -10.65 -28.60 4.13
CA LEU A 92 -9.25 -28.22 4.09
C LEU A 92 -8.80 -27.59 5.41
N ASN A 93 -7.50 -27.69 5.67
CA ASN A 93 -6.78 -26.89 6.66
C ASN A 93 -5.56 -26.30 5.95
N ALA A 94 -5.81 -25.28 5.16
CA ALA A 94 -4.82 -24.63 4.33
C ALA A 94 -4.66 -23.16 4.72
N MET A 95 -3.58 -22.54 4.30
CA MET A 95 -3.28 -21.13 4.50
C MET A 95 -2.65 -20.57 3.24
N THR A 96 -3.17 -19.43 2.79
CA THR A 96 -2.53 -18.59 1.80
C THR A 96 -1.89 -17.40 2.49
N ALA A 97 -0.59 -17.19 2.29
CA ALA A 97 0.13 -16.02 2.76
C ALA A 97 0.60 -15.20 1.56
N TYR A 98 0.34 -13.89 1.61
CA TYR A 98 0.84 -12.93 0.65
C TYR A 98 1.78 -11.96 1.37
N ARG A 99 2.92 -11.67 0.77
CA ARG A 99 3.81 -10.59 1.17
C ARG A 99 4.04 -9.69 -0.04
N TYR A 100 3.90 -8.40 0.18
CA TYR A 100 4.09 -7.39 -0.85
C TYR A 100 4.99 -6.29 -0.32
N LEU A 101 6.00 -5.93 -1.11
CA LEU A 101 6.87 -4.78 -0.88
C LEU A 101 6.82 -3.90 -2.12
N SER A 102 6.67 -2.59 -1.92
CA SER A 102 6.68 -1.60 -3.01
C SER A 102 7.60 -0.45 -2.67
N GLY A 103 8.32 0.01 -3.66
CA GLY A 103 9.12 1.22 -3.60
C GLY A 103 8.81 2.10 -4.80
N TYR A 104 8.64 3.39 -4.56
CA TYR A 104 8.40 4.39 -5.59
C TYR A 104 9.28 5.60 -5.33
N LEU A 105 9.91 6.11 -6.37
CA LEU A 105 10.68 7.35 -6.35
C LEU A 105 10.42 8.12 -7.63
N HIS A 106 9.94 9.34 -7.51
CA HIS A 106 9.82 10.28 -8.61
C HIS A 106 10.70 11.49 -8.31
N ASN A 107 11.65 11.75 -9.18
CA ASN A 107 12.52 12.93 -9.15
C ASN A 107 12.19 13.80 -10.36
N GLN A 108 12.12 15.10 -10.14
CA GLN A 108 11.92 16.07 -11.20
C GLN A 108 12.84 17.26 -10.98
N TYR A 109 13.59 17.61 -12.02
CA TYR A 109 14.45 18.79 -12.02
C TYR A 109 14.05 19.70 -13.17
N ALA A 110 13.74 20.97 -12.85
CA ALA A 110 13.35 21.99 -13.81
C ALA A 110 14.46 23.02 -14.01
N ILE A 111 14.87 23.20 -15.25
CA ILE A 111 15.65 24.37 -15.68
C ILE A 111 14.65 25.49 -15.90
N THR A 112 14.77 26.58 -15.11
CA THR A 112 13.80 27.68 -15.12
C THR A 112 14.44 28.97 -15.57
N LYS A 113 13.64 29.85 -16.14
CA LYS A 113 13.93 31.27 -16.33
C LYS A 113 13.21 32.08 -15.29
N GLU A 114 13.93 32.99 -14.63
CA GLU A 114 13.34 33.92 -13.68
C GLU A 114 12.62 35.05 -14.43
N ARG A 115 11.43 35.37 -13.94
CA ARG A 115 10.64 36.51 -14.36
C ARG A 115 10.23 37.29 -13.13
N GLU A 116 10.65 38.56 -13.11
CA GLU A 116 10.18 39.48 -12.08
C GLU A 116 8.83 40.06 -12.50
N TYR A 117 7.89 40.14 -11.58
CA TYR A 117 6.63 40.83 -11.75
C TYR A 117 6.25 41.56 -10.46
N THR A 118 5.54 42.63 -10.59
CA THR A 118 5.04 43.42 -9.47
C THR A 118 3.65 42.94 -9.09
N ASP A 119 3.48 42.56 -7.83
CA ASP A 119 2.20 42.17 -7.26
C ASP A 119 1.81 43.14 -6.15
N SER A 120 0.58 43.70 -6.21
CA SER A 120 0.08 44.65 -5.24
C SER A 120 -0.68 43.93 -4.14
N ILE A 121 -0.11 43.88 -2.95
CA ILE A 121 -0.70 43.24 -1.77
C ILE A 121 -1.50 44.28 -0.99
N GLU A 122 -2.76 43.94 -0.68
CA GLU A 122 -3.58 44.78 0.23
C GLU A 122 -3.07 44.61 1.67
N VAL A 123 -2.68 45.71 2.28
CA VAL A 123 -2.24 45.79 3.68
C VAL A 123 -3.23 46.64 4.45
N VAL A 124 -3.71 46.13 5.58
CA VAL A 124 -4.60 46.88 6.47
C VAL A 124 -3.80 47.36 7.67
N GLU A 125 -3.56 48.64 7.76
CA GLU A 125 -2.92 49.29 8.92
C GLU A 125 -3.90 50.35 9.50
N GLU A 126 -4.12 50.30 10.80
CA GLU A 126 -5.01 51.24 11.54
C GLU A 126 -6.44 51.38 10.93
N GLY A 127 -6.99 50.29 10.37
CA GLY A 127 -8.31 50.30 9.76
C GLY A 127 -8.38 50.92 8.36
N LYS A 128 -7.26 51.34 7.79
CA LYS A 128 -7.16 51.84 6.41
C LYS A 128 -6.51 50.77 5.51
N ARG A 129 -7.00 50.67 4.30
CA ARG A 129 -6.49 49.75 3.28
C ARG A 129 -5.47 50.49 2.40
N PHE A 130 -4.28 49.89 2.29
CA PHE A 130 -3.21 50.38 1.41
C PHE A 130 -2.79 49.26 0.49
N TYR A 131 -2.37 49.58 -0.73
CA TYR A 131 -1.74 48.64 -1.64
C TYR A 131 -0.24 48.86 -1.59
N ARG A 132 0.49 47.80 -1.29
CA ARG A 132 1.96 47.83 -1.31
C ARG A 132 2.44 46.95 -2.45
N ASP A 133 3.17 47.53 -3.38
CA ASP A 133 3.80 46.80 -4.46
C ASP A 133 4.97 45.98 -3.93
N THR A 134 4.94 44.70 -4.25
CA THR A 134 5.98 43.73 -3.88
C THR A 134 6.49 43.09 -5.15
N ILE A 135 7.83 43.07 -5.35
CA ILE A 135 8.45 42.35 -6.45
C ILE A 135 8.43 40.87 -6.11
N LYS A 136 7.82 40.06 -6.95
CA LYS A 136 7.83 38.62 -6.89
C LYS A 136 8.64 38.03 -8.05
N ILE A 137 9.36 36.97 -7.77
CA ILE A 137 10.10 36.21 -8.76
C ILE A 137 9.32 34.96 -9.07
N GLU A 138 8.97 34.76 -10.34
CA GLU A 138 8.33 33.57 -10.86
C GLU A 138 9.36 32.75 -11.63
N HIS A 139 9.46 31.46 -11.32
CA HIS A 139 10.33 30.52 -12.03
C HIS A 139 9.53 29.83 -13.13
N ILE A 140 9.74 30.24 -14.39
CA ILE A 140 9.07 29.65 -15.54
C ILE A 140 9.91 28.47 -16.05
N PRO A 141 9.39 27.23 -16.04
CA PRO A 141 10.16 26.09 -16.53
C PRO A 141 10.41 26.19 -18.02
N LEU A 142 11.66 26.06 -18.45
CA LEU A 142 12.09 25.96 -19.83
C LEU A 142 12.25 24.51 -20.29
N MET A 143 12.70 23.66 -19.37
CA MET A 143 12.91 22.24 -19.61
C MET A 143 12.81 21.50 -18.29
N THR A 144 12.18 20.34 -18.30
CA THR A 144 12.01 19.50 -17.12
C THR A 144 12.55 18.10 -17.39
N PHE A 145 13.42 17.63 -16.51
CA PHE A 145 13.91 16.24 -16.47
C PHE A 145 13.15 15.50 -15.39
N SER A 146 12.53 14.39 -15.75
CA SER A 146 11.78 13.55 -14.83
C SER A 146 12.33 12.12 -14.85
N HIS A 147 12.49 11.54 -13.66
CA HIS A 147 12.89 10.16 -13.47
C HIS A 147 11.95 9.49 -12.49
N ILE A 148 11.35 8.37 -12.91
CA ILE A 148 10.50 7.54 -12.06
C ILE A 148 11.16 6.18 -11.92
N PHE A 149 11.36 5.76 -10.68
CA PHE A 149 11.78 4.41 -10.31
C PHE A 149 10.69 3.74 -9.51
N GLU A 150 10.28 2.54 -9.95
CA GLU A 150 9.28 1.72 -9.29
C GLU A 150 9.85 0.32 -9.07
N THR A 151 9.64 -0.23 -7.90
CA THR A 151 9.96 -1.62 -7.60
C THR A 151 8.85 -2.26 -6.81
N ASN A 152 8.45 -3.47 -7.22
CA ASN A 152 7.43 -4.25 -6.54
C ASN A 152 7.94 -5.67 -6.41
N ASN A 153 7.87 -6.20 -5.20
CA ASN A 153 8.13 -7.61 -4.91
C ASN A 153 6.89 -8.21 -4.27
N SER A 154 6.33 -9.24 -4.89
CA SER A 154 5.20 -10.00 -4.36
C SER A 154 5.58 -11.46 -4.20
N ASN A 155 5.32 -11.97 -3.01
CA ASN A 155 5.48 -13.37 -2.68
C ASN A 155 4.12 -13.92 -2.26
N ARG A 156 3.68 -15.01 -2.90
CA ARG A 156 2.52 -15.80 -2.51
C ARG A 156 2.98 -17.16 -2.08
N ARG A 157 2.53 -17.61 -0.92
CA ARG A 157 2.79 -18.94 -0.42
C ARG A 157 1.48 -19.60 -0.02
N TYR A 158 1.18 -20.75 -0.62
CA TYR A 158 0.09 -21.64 -0.23
C TYR A 158 0.66 -22.80 0.56
N ILE A 159 0.06 -23.10 1.70
CA ILE A 159 0.46 -24.21 2.57
C ILE A 159 -0.78 -24.95 2.99
N GLU A 160 -0.82 -26.23 2.75
CA GLU A 160 -1.82 -27.17 3.24
C GLU A 160 -1.20 -28.05 4.32
N LYS A 161 -1.78 -28.13 5.51
CA LYS A 161 -1.20 -28.90 6.61
C LYS A 161 -1.22 -30.39 6.35
N THR A 162 -2.26 -30.86 5.66
CA THR A 162 -2.43 -32.28 5.29
C THR A 162 -2.95 -32.32 3.87
N ALA A 163 -2.21 -32.94 2.97
CA ALA A 163 -2.63 -33.05 1.58
C ALA A 163 -3.98 -33.79 1.47
N ASN A 164 -4.97 -33.12 0.88
CA ASN A 164 -6.27 -33.74 0.62
C ASN A 164 -6.44 -34.00 -0.89
N GLN A 165 -6.01 -35.17 -1.33
CA GLN A 165 -6.03 -35.56 -2.74
C GLN A 165 -7.45 -35.62 -3.31
N SER A 166 -8.46 -35.88 -2.47
CA SER A 166 -9.86 -35.98 -2.91
C SER A 166 -10.53 -34.66 -3.10
N PHE A 167 -9.92 -33.57 -2.64
CA PHE A 167 -10.47 -32.23 -2.79
C PHE A 167 -10.25 -31.64 -4.19
N TYR A 168 -9.15 -32.03 -4.85
CA TYR A 168 -8.76 -31.48 -6.15
C TYR A 168 -9.07 -32.50 -7.25
N ASP A 169 -9.79 -32.10 -8.27
CA ASP A 169 -10.12 -32.93 -9.43
C ASP A 169 -8.87 -33.29 -10.26
N THR A 170 -7.89 -32.39 -10.29
CA THR A 170 -6.65 -32.57 -11.05
C THR A 170 -5.47 -31.93 -10.33
N THR A 171 -4.38 -32.72 -10.20
CA THR A 171 -3.10 -32.21 -9.70
C THR A 171 -2.05 -32.32 -10.80
N TYR A 172 -1.35 -31.18 -11.09
CA TYR A 172 -0.44 -31.11 -12.24
C TYR A 172 0.95 -31.74 -12.01
N TYR A 173 1.41 -31.76 -10.74
CA TYR A 173 2.76 -32.22 -10.41
C TYR A 173 2.75 -33.36 -9.40
N ASP A 174 2.63 -33.02 -8.15
CA ASP A 174 2.74 -33.95 -7.04
C ASP A 174 1.51 -33.79 -6.13
N PRO A 175 0.63 -34.82 -6.08
CA PRO A 175 -0.57 -34.76 -5.25
C PRO A 175 -0.27 -34.79 -3.74
N LEU A 176 0.97 -35.05 -3.34
CA LEU A 176 1.42 -35.04 -1.95
C LEU A 176 2.05 -33.68 -1.56
N ARG A 177 2.21 -32.79 -2.53
CA ARG A 177 2.81 -31.49 -2.27
C ARG A 177 1.84 -30.58 -1.51
N THR A 178 2.29 -30.14 -0.34
CA THR A 178 1.50 -29.32 0.59
C THR A 178 1.95 -27.85 0.63
N ASN A 179 2.86 -27.46 -0.25
CA ASN A 179 3.40 -26.10 -0.26
C ASN A 179 3.69 -25.66 -1.69
N ASP A 180 3.17 -24.50 -2.05
CA ASP A 180 3.43 -23.81 -3.32
C ASP A 180 3.83 -22.37 -3.07
N THR A 181 4.84 -21.88 -3.82
CA THR A 181 5.36 -20.53 -3.65
C THR A 181 5.55 -19.88 -5.01
N THR A 182 5.08 -18.65 -5.13
CA THR A 182 5.28 -17.80 -6.30
C THR A 182 5.92 -16.48 -5.86
N ASP A 183 7.04 -16.15 -6.48
CA ASP A 183 7.75 -14.88 -6.28
C ASP A 183 7.77 -14.09 -7.57
N VAL A 184 7.41 -12.82 -7.51
CA VAL A 184 7.45 -11.89 -8.64
C VAL A 184 8.14 -10.60 -8.23
N LEU A 185 9.23 -10.27 -8.92
CA LEU A 185 9.91 -8.98 -8.79
C LEU A 185 9.71 -8.17 -10.07
N THR A 186 9.19 -6.97 -9.92
CA THR A 186 9.04 -6.00 -11.01
C THR A 186 9.88 -4.78 -10.72
N ILE A 187 10.70 -4.37 -11.68
CA ILE A 187 11.47 -3.12 -11.62
C ILE A 187 11.16 -2.32 -12.89
N ARG A 188 10.80 -1.06 -12.73
CA ARG A 188 10.53 -0.13 -13.82
C ARG A 188 11.33 1.15 -13.61
N ASN A 189 11.96 1.59 -14.70
CA ASN A 189 12.61 2.90 -14.78
C ASN A 189 12.00 3.68 -15.96
N THR A 190 11.62 4.92 -15.70
CA THR A 190 11.09 5.82 -16.73
C THR A 190 11.83 7.14 -16.64
N ILE A 191 12.35 7.61 -17.79
CA ILE A 191 13.01 8.91 -17.91
C ILE A 191 12.22 9.71 -18.95
N ALA A 192 11.89 10.95 -18.62
CA ALA A 192 11.20 11.87 -19.53
C ALA A 192 11.88 13.24 -19.51
N VAL A 193 11.84 13.91 -20.66
CA VAL A 193 12.25 15.30 -20.84
C VAL A 193 11.11 16.03 -21.53
N THR A 194 10.67 17.11 -20.94
CA THR A 194 9.54 17.93 -21.42
C THR A 194 9.91 19.41 -21.43
#